data_58ffb5ba8acecf44fc6ede97618546c4
#
_entry.id   58ffb5ba8acecf44fc6ede97618546c4
#
_cell.length_a   1.000
_cell.length_b   1.000
_cell.length_c   1.000
_cell.angle_alpha   90.00
_cell.angle_beta   90.00
_cell.angle_gamma   90.00
#
_symmetry.space_group_name_H-M   'P 1'
#
loop_
_entity.id
_entity.type
_entity.pdbx_description
1 polymer ?
#
loop_
_entity_poly.entity_id
_entity_poly.type
_entity_poly.pdbx_seq_one_letter_code
_entity_poly.pdbx_strand_id
1 'polypeptide(L)'
;FLGTIRHIELVGITRADAAESSFRTGDVSVMRSSRIAADDETTVIGGAVDTLQTPSTALHYIGINHANEQLKNANVRRALSAALGRRSLCDTQLQTFADPAVLPVNPQQQVSGVSLSTDADVAGAYALLHGDESAENTSDISDGTSQDTAKTDASAEDITIYHADDGTPLTDGDGYYIDEDGDRVLNADGEPVLDPSARASDTEDAPQTDAAGEKITLSLRLLVNSDNAFKVAAAEQLAASWNAVEGVSVTVDAVDYETFTARIREGSFDLYYGETRLTPDFDLRPLLTQGGSLNFGGYHDPDMESTLAAARKSGDRSALCKQFAEQMPFIPIAFEREQVIIRKNLINGFSPAPYSVFFGQENWTRVYAAESGSDAQTDEAAQ
;
A
#
# COMPACT_ATOMS: atom_id res chain seq x y z
N PHE A 1 15.25 -16.33 32.02
CA PHE A 1 15.55 -14.91 31.76
C PHE A 1 17.05 -14.75 31.68
N LEU A 2 17.57 -14.47 30.48
CA LEU A 2 19.02 -14.24 30.23
C LEU A 2 19.39 -12.76 30.32
N GLY A 3 18.38 -11.86 30.38
CA GLY A 3 18.57 -10.42 30.41
C GLY A 3 19.08 -9.90 31.77
N THR A 4 19.93 -8.89 31.74
CA THR A 4 20.46 -8.23 32.93
C THR A 4 19.68 -6.98 33.34
N ILE A 5 18.72 -6.53 32.51
CA ILE A 5 17.86 -5.40 32.80
C ILE A 5 16.70 -5.85 33.67
N ARG A 6 16.61 -5.33 34.89
CA ARG A 6 15.62 -5.75 35.89
C ARG A 6 14.46 -4.78 36.03
N HIS A 7 14.61 -3.56 35.56
CA HIS A 7 13.62 -2.50 35.70
C HIS A 7 13.57 -1.66 34.43
N ILE A 8 12.37 -1.44 33.90
CA ILE A 8 12.08 -0.54 32.79
C ILE A 8 10.98 0.40 33.27
N GLU A 9 11.25 1.69 33.21
CA GLU A 9 10.28 2.73 33.56
C GLU A 9 9.70 3.33 32.28
N LEU A 10 8.37 3.42 32.21
CA LEU A 10 7.64 4.06 31.12
C LEU A 10 7.24 5.45 31.54
N VAL A 11 7.81 6.46 30.86
CA VAL A 11 7.51 7.86 31.13
C VAL A 11 6.54 8.38 30.08
N GLY A 12 5.34 8.77 30.50
CA GLY A 12 4.33 9.38 29.62
C GLY A 12 4.61 10.85 29.41
N ILE A 13 5.03 11.25 28.23
CA ILE A 13 5.28 12.65 27.85
C ILE A 13 4.37 13.02 26.69
N THR A 14 3.50 13.99 26.90
CA THR A 14 2.42 14.34 25.94
C THR A 14 2.88 15.30 24.83
N ARG A 15 4.01 15.99 25.01
CA ARG A 15 4.54 16.95 24.05
C ARG A 15 5.83 16.45 23.44
N ALA A 16 5.95 16.53 22.11
CA ALA A 16 7.13 16.04 21.39
C ALA A 16 8.43 16.77 21.81
N ASP A 17 8.38 18.11 21.92
CA ASP A 17 9.51 18.93 22.36
C ASP A 17 9.99 18.58 23.78
N ALA A 18 9.07 18.26 24.68
CA ALA A 18 9.41 17.81 26.04
C ALA A 18 10.02 16.39 26.01
N ALA A 19 9.54 15.49 25.16
CA ALA A 19 10.12 14.16 24.99
C ALA A 19 11.55 14.23 24.47
N GLU A 20 11.81 15.06 23.46
CA GLU A 20 13.15 15.32 22.93
C GLU A 20 14.07 15.93 24.00
N SER A 21 13.58 16.89 24.77
CA SER A 21 14.34 17.47 25.87
C SER A 21 14.72 16.43 26.92
N SER A 22 13.78 15.58 27.34
CA SER A 22 14.03 14.52 28.33
C SER A 22 15.01 13.46 27.81
N PHE A 23 14.94 13.16 26.49
CA PHE A 23 15.93 12.29 25.86
C PHE A 23 17.31 12.95 25.84
N ARG A 24 17.40 14.25 25.54
CA ARG A 24 18.64 15.00 25.49
C ARG A 24 19.31 15.10 26.86
N THR A 25 18.55 15.36 27.93
CA THR A 25 19.06 15.43 29.31
C THR A 25 19.42 14.05 29.87
N GLY A 26 18.94 12.96 29.27
CA GLY A 26 19.24 11.61 29.74
C GLY A 26 18.20 11.03 30.70
N ASP A 27 17.13 11.77 30.95
CA ASP A 27 16.01 11.30 31.77
C ASP A 27 15.24 10.15 31.08
N VAL A 28 15.25 10.16 29.73
CA VAL A 28 14.73 9.08 28.89
C VAL A 28 15.87 8.53 28.03
N SER A 29 15.99 7.21 28.01
CA SER A 29 17.11 6.52 27.32
C SER A 29 16.70 5.90 25.97
N VAL A 30 15.41 5.63 25.78
CA VAL A 30 14.81 5.08 24.56
C VAL A 30 13.56 5.91 24.28
N MET A 31 13.42 6.36 23.04
CA MET A 31 12.28 7.15 22.61
C MET A 31 11.73 6.59 21.29
N ARG A 32 10.41 6.48 21.19
CA ARG A 32 9.73 6.19 19.92
C ARG A 32 9.27 7.50 19.31
N SER A 33 9.60 7.72 18.05
CA SER A 33 9.18 8.90 17.31
C SER A 33 8.77 8.54 15.90
N SER A 34 7.76 9.21 15.39
CA SER A 34 7.35 9.10 13.98
C SER A 34 7.87 10.24 13.12
N ARG A 35 8.49 11.28 13.69
CA ARG A 35 8.74 12.55 13.02
C ARG A 35 10.05 13.24 13.33
N ILE A 36 11.10 12.54 13.69
CA ILE A 36 12.43 13.16 13.82
C ILE A 36 13.21 12.89 12.53
N ALA A 37 13.56 13.97 11.81
CA ALA A 37 14.38 13.86 10.61
C ALA A 37 15.79 13.36 10.97
N ALA A 38 16.37 12.51 10.11
CA ALA A 38 17.69 11.95 10.32
C ALA A 38 18.77 13.05 10.48
N ASP A 39 18.61 14.19 9.82
CA ASP A 39 19.51 15.33 9.91
C ASP A 39 19.40 16.08 11.25
N ASP A 40 18.25 16.00 11.92
CA ASP A 40 18.05 16.58 13.25
C ASP A 40 18.56 15.69 14.38
N GLU A 41 18.70 14.40 14.16
CA GLU A 41 19.06 13.42 15.21
C GLU A 41 20.44 13.68 15.81
N THR A 42 21.42 14.03 14.98
CA THR A 42 22.78 14.32 15.46
C THR A 42 22.90 15.71 16.07
N THR A 43 22.13 16.69 15.60
CA THR A 43 22.18 18.07 16.04
C THR A 43 21.29 18.32 17.25
N VAL A 44 20.13 17.68 17.30
CA VAL A 44 19.13 17.89 18.36
C VAL A 44 19.45 17.04 19.60
N ILE A 45 20.02 15.85 19.45
CA ILE A 45 20.19 14.88 20.54
C ILE A 45 21.64 14.87 21.09
N GLY A 46 22.56 15.63 20.48
CA GLY A 46 23.89 15.95 21.05
C GLY A 46 24.67 14.75 21.59
N GLY A 47 24.69 13.62 20.90
CA GLY A 47 25.41 12.44 21.37
C GLY A 47 25.28 11.23 20.47
N ALA A 48 26.02 10.18 20.82
CA ALA A 48 25.98 8.92 20.10
C ALA A 48 24.64 8.21 20.33
N VAL A 49 23.79 8.22 19.32
CA VAL A 49 22.50 7.52 19.29
C VAL A 49 22.47 6.48 18.17
N ASP A 50 21.67 5.44 18.34
CA ASP A 50 21.28 4.50 17.29
C ASP A 50 19.82 4.75 16.97
N THR A 51 19.52 4.88 15.69
CA THR A 51 18.16 4.98 15.17
C THR A 51 17.79 3.69 14.47
N LEU A 52 16.73 3.08 14.94
CA LEU A 52 16.20 1.84 14.39
C LEU A 52 14.86 2.13 13.74
N GLN A 53 14.75 1.94 12.44
CA GLN A 53 13.49 2.07 11.72
C GLN A 53 12.71 0.76 11.84
N THR A 54 11.42 0.88 12.14
CA THR A 54 10.49 -0.25 12.17
C THR A 54 9.30 0.04 11.25
N PRO A 55 8.79 -0.98 10.53
CA PRO A 55 7.56 -0.82 9.77
C PRO A 55 6.42 -0.40 10.68
N SER A 56 5.67 0.61 10.30
CA SER A 56 4.49 1.05 11.04
C SER A 56 3.23 0.33 10.55
N THR A 57 2.22 0.29 11.40
CA THR A 57 0.87 -0.15 11.05
C THR A 57 -0.05 1.03 10.73
N ALA A 58 0.46 2.25 10.76
CA ALA A 58 -0.30 3.46 10.46
C ALA A 58 -0.43 3.62 8.94
N LEU A 59 -1.64 3.46 8.45
CA LEU A 59 -2.02 3.55 7.04
C LEU A 59 -2.72 4.87 6.78
N HIS A 60 -2.22 5.63 5.80
CA HIS A 60 -2.92 6.74 5.16
C HIS A 60 -3.65 6.22 3.92
N TYR A 61 -4.90 6.59 3.76
CA TYR A 61 -5.73 6.12 2.65
C TYR A 61 -6.81 7.13 2.27
N ILE A 62 -7.35 6.97 1.07
CA ILE A 62 -8.58 7.65 0.65
C ILE A 62 -9.72 6.66 0.76
N GLY A 63 -10.69 6.97 1.61
CA GLY A 63 -11.93 6.25 1.69
C GLY A 63 -12.87 6.68 0.57
N ILE A 64 -13.60 5.72 0.03
CA ILE A 64 -14.49 5.87 -1.14
C ILE A 64 -15.92 5.63 -0.70
N ASN A 65 -16.84 6.50 -1.10
CA ASN A 65 -18.27 6.28 -0.91
C ASN A 65 -18.82 5.39 -2.04
N HIS A 66 -19.08 4.12 -1.74
CA HIS A 66 -19.61 3.15 -2.70
C HIS A 66 -21.10 3.36 -3.05
N ALA A 67 -21.79 4.25 -2.34
CA ALA A 67 -23.14 4.67 -2.72
C ALA A 67 -23.17 5.76 -3.82
N ASN A 68 -22.01 6.42 -4.08
CA ASN A 68 -21.89 7.38 -5.16
C ASN A 68 -21.83 6.63 -6.51
N GLU A 69 -22.77 6.94 -7.42
CA GLU A 69 -22.90 6.26 -8.72
C GLU A 69 -21.61 6.34 -9.56
N GLN A 70 -20.90 7.47 -9.53
CA GLN A 70 -19.65 7.65 -10.27
C GLN A 70 -18.53 6.75 -9.74
N LEU A 71 -18.59 6.32 -8.46
CA LEU A 71 -17.56 5.53 -7.80
C LEU A 71 -17.89 4.04 -7.69
N LYS A 72 -19.04 3.59 -8.21
CA LYS A 72 -19.44 2.17 -8.23
C LYS A 72 -18.54 1.34 -9.16
N ASN A 73 -18.15 1.91 -10.29
CA ASN A 73 -17.28 1.22 -11.25
C ASN A 73 -15.85 1.05 -10.69
N ALA A 74 -15.35 -0.17 -10.69
CA ALA A 74 -14.00 -0.49 -10.23
C ALA A 74 -12.93 0.21 -11.09
N ASN A 75 -13.13 0.34 -12.40
CA ASN A 75 -12.19 1.03 -13.28
C ASN A 75 -12.04 2.51 -12.91
N VAL A 76 -13.12 3.19 -12.51
CA VAL A 76 -13.04 4.57 -11.99
C VAL A 76 -12.17 4.63 -10.74
N ARG A 77 -12.36 3.70 -9.78
CA ARG A 77 -11.57 3.67 -8.56
C ARG A 77 -10.10 3.32 -8.82
N ARG A 78 -9.84 2.41 -9.77
CA ARG A 78 -8.49 2.07 -10.23
C ARG A 78 -7.82 3.27 -10.94
N ALA A 79 -8.55 3.99 -11.78
CA ALA A 79 -8.08 5.20 -12.43
C ALA A 79 -7.69 6.28 -11.41
N LEU A 80 -8.56 6.53 -10.41
CA LEU A 80 -8.24 7.43 -9.30
C LEU A 80 -6.99 6.98 -8.54
N SER A 81 -6.79 5.67 -8.37
CA SER A 81 -5.58 5.14 -7.75
C SER A 81 -4.33 5.34 -8.63
N ALA A 82 -4.42 5.05 -9.95
CA ALA A 82 -3.30 5.16 -10.88
C ALA A 82 -2.81 6.61 -11.07
N ALA A 83 -3.71 7.58 -11.02
CA ALA A 83 -3.39 9.00 -11.16
C ALA A 83 -2.50 9.56 -10.04
N LEU A 84 -2.35 8.85 -8.91
CA LEU A 84 -1.69 9.39 -7.72
C LEU A 84 -0.17 9.19 -7.71
N GLY A 85 0.58 10.28 -7.62
CA GLY A 85 2.03 10.29 -7.37
C GLY A 85 2.34 10.10 -5.88
N ARG A 86 2.21 8.88 -5.37
CA ARG A 86 2.40 8.57 -3.94
C ARG A 86 3.82 8.80 -3.47
N ARG A 87 4.82 8.49 -4.32
CA ARG A 87 6.23 8.76 -4.05
C ARG A 87 6.46 10.25 -3.83
N SER A 88 6.00 11.08 -4.78
CA SER A 88 6.10 12.54 -4.66
C SER A 88 5.42 13.08 -3.39
N LEU A 89 4.25 12.54 -3.03
CA LEU A 89 3.56 12.92 -1.80
C LEU A 89 4.38 12.55 -0.55
N CYS A 90 4.97 11.36 -0.51
CA CYS A 90 5.82 10.94 0.60
C CYS A 90 7.06 11.81 0.73
N ASP A 91 7.68 12.21 -0.38
CA ASP A 91 8.90 13.02 -0.37
C ASP A 91 8.62 14.48 0.02
N THR A 92 7.47 15.04 -0.36
CA THR A 92 7.14 16.45 -0.13
C THR A 92 6.37 16.69 1.16
N GLN A 93 5.22 16.01 1.34
CA GLN A 93 4.33 16.26 2.47
C GLN A 93 4.66 15.37 3.67
N LEU A 94 5.01 14.10 3.44
CA LEU A 94 5.36 13.17 4.51
C LEU A 94 6.85 13.21 4.87
N GLN A 95 7.65 14.07 4.22
CA GLN A 95 9.05 14.36 4.53
C GLN A 95 9.89 13.08 4.74
N THR A 96 9.69 12.07 3.91
CA THR A 96 10.33 10.75 4.00
C THR A 96 9.96 9.90 5.23
N PHE A 97 9.01 10.33 6.06
CA PHE A 97 8.52 9.55 7.21
C PHE A 97 7.46 8.50 6.87
N ALA A 98 7.23 8.27 5.59
CA ALA A 98 6.30 7.27 5.14
C ALA A 98 6.82 6.56 3.88
N ASP A 99 6.42 5.30 3.75
CA ASP A 99 6.62 4.50 2.54
C ASP A 99 5.37 4.57 1.67
N PRO A 100 5.48 4.92 0.37
CA PRO A 100 4.33 4.95 -0.52
C PRO A 100 3.72 3.56 -0.65
N ALA A 101 2.39 3.47 -0.55
CA ALA A 101 1.68 2.20 -0.59
C ALA A 101 0.56 2.23 -1.62
N VAL A 102 0.53 1.24 -2.48
CA VAL A 102 -0.52 0.99 -3.50
C VAL A 102 -1.46 -0.14 -3.10
N LEU A 103 -1.04 -0.94 -2.13
CA LEU A 103 -1.78 -2.06 -1.54
C LEU A 103 -1.98 -1.81 -0.04
N PRO A 104 -2.98 -2.44 0.58
CA PRO A 104 -3.27 -2.28 2.00
C PRO A 104 -2.33 -3.11 2.90
N VAL A 105 -1.11 -3.31 2.46
CA VAL A 105 -0.04 -4.04 3.14
C VAL A 105 1.19 -3.15 3.18
N ASN A 106 1.88 -3.12 4.31
CA ASN A 106 3.09 -2.32 4.43
C ASN A 106 4.11 -2.76 3.36
N PRO A 107 4.68 -1.83 2.56
CA PRO A 107 5.61 -2.14 1.47
C PRO A 107 6.84 -2.94 1.89
N GLN A 108 7.24 -2.87 3.16
CA GLN A 108 8.33 -3.68 3.69
C GLN A 108 7.96 -5.17 3.87
N GLN A 109 6.66 -5.50 3.81
CA GLN A 109 6.17 -6.87 3.75
C GLN A 109 5.96 -7.23 2.27
N GLN A 110 6.86 -8.01 1.71
CA GLN A 110 6.77 -8.44 0.32
C GLN A 110 5.52 -9.30 0.10
N VAL A 111 4.70 -8.92 -0.88
CA VAL A 111 3.57 -9.70 -1.34
C VAL A 111 3.85 -10.13 -2.78
N SER A 112 3.76 -11.43 -3.05
CA SER A 112 4.01 -11.97 -4.39
C SER A 112 2.84 -11.70 -5.34
N GLY A 113 3.14 -11.42 -6.61
CA GLY A 113 2.17 -11.49 -7.71
C GLY A 113 1.36 -10.22 -7.98
N VAL A 114 1.59 -9.10 -7.26
CA VAL A 114 0.97 -7.80 -7.58
C VAL A 114 2.03 -6.72 -7.53
N SER A 115 2.22 -6.03 -8.65
CA SER A 115 3.09 -4.86 -8.73
C SER A 115 2.29 -3.70 -9.32
N LEU A 116 2.17 -2.62 -8.55
CA LEU A 116 1.53 -1.39 -8.99
C LEU A 116 2.52 -0.24 -8.83
N SER A 117 2.45 0.75 -9.72
CA SER A 117 3.31 1.94 -9.65
C SER A 117 2.96 2.81 -8.44
N THR A 118 3.98 3.37 -7.81
CA THR A 118 3.85 4.43 -6.79
C THR A 118 3.94 5.83 -7.39
N ASP A 119 4.34 5.92 -8.65
CA ASP A 119 4.39 7.16 -9.43
C ASP A 119 3.06 7.36 -10.17
N ALA A 120 2.71 8.60 -10.45
CA ALA A 120 1.48 8.93 -11.15
C ALA A 120 1.52 8.39 -12.60
N ASP A 121 0.45 7.71 -12.98
CA ASP A 121 0.18 7.28 -14.36
C ASP A 121 -1.11 7.95 -14.85
N VAL A 122 -0.96 9.17 -15.34
CA VAL A 122 -2.09 9.97 -15.86
C VAL A 122 -2.67 9.36 -17.13
N ALA A 123 -1.82 8.81 -18.01
CA ALA A 123 -2.26 8.20 -19.25
C ALA A 123 -3.03 6.89 -19.00
N GLY A 124 -2.50 6.02 -18.13
CA GLY A 124 -3.20 4.79 -17.72
C GLY A 124 -4.49 5.08 -16.97
N ALA A 125 -4.53 6.14 -16.14
CA ALA A 125 -5.76 6.57 -15.49
C ALA A 125 -6.82 7.02 -16.50
N TYR A 126 -6.42 7.79 -17.51
CA TYR A 126 -7.30 8.21 -18.60
C TYR A 126 -7.86 6.99 -19.38
N ALA A 127 -6.98 6.05 -19.74
CA ALA A 127 -7.37 4.83 -20.45
C ALA A 127 -8.37 3.97 -19.64
N LEU A 128 -8.17 3.84 -18.32
CA LEU A 128 -9.10 3.13 -17.43
C LEU A 128 -10.48 3.80 -17.35
N LEU A 129 -10.55 5.13 -17.51
CA LEU A 129 -11.82 5.88 -17.50
C LEU A 129 -12.56 5.76 -18.83
N HIS A 130 -11.85 5.78 -19.95
CA HIS A 130 -12.44 5.95 -21.29
C HIS A 130 -12.40 4.66 -22.14
N GLY A 131 -11.86 3.56 -21.61
CA GLY A 131 -11.90 2.25 -22.28
C GLY A 131 -11.04 2.17 -23.56
N ASP A 132 -9.88 2.82 -23.59
CA ASP A 132 -8.92 2.62 -24.68
C ASP A 132 -8.37 1.19 -24.65
N GLU A 133 -8.52 0.46 -25.77
CA GLU A 133 -8.07 -0.93 -25.96
C GLU A 133 -6.54 -1.13 -25.78
N SER A 134 -5.77 -0.05 -25.64
CA SER A 134 -4.33 -0.09 -25.40
C SER A 134 -3.96 -0.33 -23.91
N ALA A 135 -4.91 -0.33 -22.97
CA ALA A 135 -4.63 -0.48 -21.53
C ALA A 135 -4.64 -1.94 -21.04
N GLU A 136 -5.03 -2.91 -21.86
CA GLU A 136 -5.07 -4.33 -21.45
C GLU A 136 -3.69 -5.01 -21.36
N ASN A 137 -2.58 -4.32 -21.68
CA ASN A 137 -1.27 -4.98 -21.82
C ASN A 137 -0.16 -4.44 -20.90
N THR A 138 -0.45 -3.96 -19.70
CA THR A 138 0.58 -3.64 -18.71
C THR A 138 0.43 -4.39 -17.38
N SER A 139 -0.03 -5.63 -17.45
CA SER A 139 0.24 -6.61 -16.40
C SER A 139 1.41 -7.51 -16.80
N ASP A 140 2.51 -6.90 -17.24
CA ASP A 140 3.75 -7.62 -17.40
C ASP A 140 4.31 -7.98 -16.04
N ILE A 141 4.24 -9.25 -15.76
CA ILE A 141 5.04 -9.92 -14.73
C ILE A 141 6.50 -9.79 -15.15
N SER A 142 7.20 -8.77 -14.70
CA SER A 142 8.66 -8.75 -14.81
C SER A 142 9.26 -9.51 -13.63
N ASP A 143 9.48 -10.79 -13.86
CA ASP A 143 10.43 -11.57 -13.08
C ASP A 143 11.84 -11.03 -13.38
N GLY A 144 12.41 -10.34 -12.39
CA GLY A 144 13.75 -9.76 -12.49
C GLY A 144 14.83 -10.82 -12.27
N THR A 145 15.23 -11.50 -13.31
CA THR A 145 16.54 -12.17 -13.32
C THR A 145 17.20 -11.98 -14.67
N SER A 146 18.21 -11.11 -14.66
CA SER A 146 19.23 -11.06 -15.73
C SER A 146 20.11 -12.30 -15.63
N GLN A 147 20.13 -13.13 -16.67
CA GLN A 147 21.36 -13.64 -17.27
C GLN A 147 21.07 -14.48 -18.50
N ASP A 148 21.64 -13.98 -19.57
CA ASP A 148 22.18 -14.59 -20.78
C ASP A 148 22.30 -16.13 -20.78
N THR A 149 21.67 -16.78 -21.74
CA THR A 149 22.24 -17.67 -22.77
C THR A 149 21.15 -18.46 -23.50
N ALA A 150 21.17 -18.30 -24.81
CA ALA A 150 20.80 -19.19 -25.90
C ALA A 150 20.12 -20.56 -25.65
N LYS A 151 19.05 -20.75 -26.46
CA LYS A 151 18.49 -22.00 -27.00
C LYS A 151 17.72 -22.92 -26.05
N THR A 152 16.45 -23.11 -26.26
CA THR A 152 15.94 -24.16 -27.16
C THR A 152 14.42 -24.11 -27.20
N ASP A 153 13.86 -24.33 -28.38
CA ASP A 153 12.51 -24.71 -28.68
C ASP A 153 11.81 -25.55 -27.62
N ALA A 154 10.66 -25.04 -27.14
CA ALA A 154 9.58 -25.89 -26.71
C ALA A 154 8.33 -25.38 -27.45
N SER A 155 7.93 -26.16 -28.43
CA SER A 155 6.79 -26.12 -29.29
C SER A 155 5.58 -25.38 -28.67
N ALA A 156 5.19 -24.25 -29.29
CA ALA A 156 3.79 -23.94 -29.47
C ALA A 156 3.21 -25.14 -30.23
N GLU A 157 2.28 -25.87 -29.64
CA GLU A 157 1.58 -26.94 -30.32
C GLU A 157 0.91 -26.31 -31.54
N ASP A 158 1.15 -26.88 -32.73
CA ASP A 158 0.61 -26.46 -34.01
C ASP A 158 -0.92 -26.68 -34.01
N ILE A 159 -1.65 -25.70 -33.44
CA ILE A 159 -3.10 -25.62 -33.57
C ILE A 159 -3.36 -24.98 -34.95
N THR A 160 -3.92 -25.77 -35.88
CA THR A 160 -4.27 -25.24 -37.18
C THR A 160 -5.58 -24.46 -37.09
N ILE A 161 -5.51 -23.13 -37.23
CA ILE A 161 -6.68 -22.26 -37.29
C ILE A 161 -7.12 -22.12 -38.73
N TYR A 162 -8.35 -22.48 -39.03
CA TYR A 162 -8.96 -22.35 -40.36
C TYR A 162 -9.55 -20.94 -40.54
N HIS A 163 -9.48 -20.42 -41.77
CA HIS A 163 -9.94 -19.08 -42.10
C HIS A 163 -10.91 -19.12 -43.29
N ALA A 164 -11.88 -18.21 -43.25
CA ALA A 164 -12.75 -17.94 -44.38
C ALA A 164 -12.00 -17.24 -45.54
N ASP A 165 -12.62 -17.15 -46.73
CA ASP A 165 -12.03 -16.52 -47.93
C ASP A 165 -11.63 -15.01 -47.73
N ASP A 166 -12.19 -14.35 -46.71
CA ASP A 166 -11.89 -12.99 -46.35
C ASP A 166 -10.74 -12.84 -45.35
N GLY A 167 -10.16 -14.00 -44.88
CA GLY A 167 -9.06 -14.03 -43.93
C GLY A 167 -9.50 -14.01 -42.48
N THR A 168 -10.80 -14.05 -42.16
CA THR A 168 -11.30 -14.16 -40.80
C THR A 168 -11.23 -15.60 -40.30
N PRO A 169 -10.86 -15.86 -39.02
CA PRO A 169 -10.90 -17.20 -38.44
C PRO A 169 -12.31 -17.76 -38.47
N LEU A 170 -12.44 -19.07 -38.78
CA LEU A 170 -13.73 -19.78 -38.72
C LEU A 170 -14.04 -20.11 -37.25
N THR A 171 -15.17 -19.59 -36.76
CA THR A 171 -15.65 -19.85 -35.39
C THR A 171 -17.12 -20.25 -35.40
N ASP A 172 -17.53 -21.06 -34.41
CA ASP A 172 -18.94 -21.33 -34.17
C ASP A 172 -19.68 -20.21 -33.46
N GLY A 173 -20.99 -20.38 -33.22
CA GLY A 173 -21.80 -19.36 -32.51
C GLY A 173 -21.40 -19.12 -31.04
N ASP A 174 -20.59 -19.99 -30.46
CA ASP A 174 -20.08 -19.94 -29.10
C ASP A 174 -18.63 -19.40 -29.06
N GLY A 175 -18.03 -19.05 -30.23
CA GLY A 175 -16.71 -18.48 -30.35
C GLY A 175 -15.56 -19.50 -30.36
N TYR A 176 -15.80 -20.78 -30.52
CA TYR A 176 -14.73 -21.76 -30.66
C TYR A 176 -14.29 -21.88 -32.11
N TYR A 177 -12.97 -22.05 -32.36
CA TYR A 177 -12.46 -22.32 -33.67
C TYR A 177 -13.04 -23.63 -34.22
N ILE A 178 -13.46 -23.61 -35.49
CA ILE A 178 -13.97 -24.75 -36.22
C ILE A 178 -13.12 -25.02 -37.47
N ASP A 179 -13.12 -26.29 -37.92
CA ASP A 179 -12.50 -26.72 -39.15
C ASP A 179 -13.42 -26.49 -40.37
N GLU A 180 -12.98 -26.89 -41.56
CA GLU A 180 -13.75 -26.76 -42.81
C GLU A 180 -15.03 -27.60 -42.81
N ASP A 181 -15.11 -28.63 -41.97
CA ASP A 181 -16.29 -29.51 -41.84
C ASP A 181 -17.26 -28.99 -40.75
N GLY A 182 -16.88 -27.96 -40.00
CA GLY A 182 -17.67 -27.35 -38.93
C GLY A 182 -17.49 -27.98 -37.56
N ASP A 183 -16.52 -28.88 -37.41
CA ASP A 183 -16.19 -29.49 -36.14
C ASP A 183 -15.20 -28.58 -35.33
N ARG A 184 -15.33 -28.56 -33.98
CA ARG A 184 -14.49 -27.76 -33.14
C ARG A 184 -13.04 -28.22 -33.15
N VAL A 185 -12.10 -27.30 -33.37
CA VAL A 185 -10.65 -27.55 -33.28
C VAL A 185 -10.28 -27.86 -31.83
N LEU A 186 -9.58 -28.96 -31.60
CA LEU A 186 -9.16 -29.42 -30.28
C LEU A 186 -7.66 -29.15 -30.05
N ASN A 187 -7.27 -28.81 -28.82
CA ASN A 187 -5.88 -28.79 -28.40
C ASN A 187 -5.32 -30.21 -28.17
N ALA A 188 -4.05 -30.32 -27.81
CA ALA A 188 -3.41 -31.64 -27.55
C ALA A 188 -4.05 -32.44 -26.41
N ASP A 189 -4.76 -31.77 -25.50
CA ASP A 189 -5.50 -32.39 -24.39
C ASP A 189 -6.90 -32.81 -24.77
N GLY A 190 -7.31 -32.55 -26.03
CA GLY A 190 -8.65 -32.89 -26.57
C GLY A 190 -9.73 -31.90 -26.15
N GLU A 191 -9.37 -30.69 -25.72
CA GLU A 191 -10.33 -29.64 -25.35
C GLU A 191 -10.54 -28.67 -26.53
N PRO A 192 -11.79 -28.18 -26.76
CA PRO A 192 -12.07 -27.18 -27.79
C PRO A 192 -11.32 -25.88 -27.59
N VAL A 193 -10.73 -25.33 -28.65
CA VAL A 193 -9.96 -24.07 -28.62
C VAL A 193 -10.88 -22.89 -28.87
N LEU A 194 -10.98 -22.01 -27.87
CA LEU A 194 -11.78 -20.79 -27.95
C LEU A 194 -10.97 -19.68 -28.65
N ASP A 195 -11.61 -18.91 -29.54
CA ASP A 195 -11.04 -17.69 -30.09
C ASP A 195 -10.83 -16.67 -28.95
N PRO A 196 -9.62 -16.18 -28.73
CA PRO A 196 -9.37 -15.17 -27.69
C PRO A 196 -10.24 -13.92 -27.84
N SER A 197 -10.65 -13.57 -29.07
CA SER A 197 -11.52 -12.42 -29.32
C SER A 197 -12.98 -12.67 -28.96
N ALA A 198 -13.44 -13.94 -28.90
CA ALA A 198 -14.79 -14.30 -28.50
C ALA A 198 -15.03 -14.19 -26.97
N ARG A 199 -13.98 -14.20 -26.16
CA ARG A 199 -14.08 -13.98 -24.70
C ARG A 199 -14.52 -12.57 -24.31
N ALA A 200 -14.49 -11.62 -25.24
CA ALA A 200 -14.88 -10.24 -24.99
C ALA A 200 -16.41 -10.01 -24.90
N SER A 201 -17.25 -11.04 -25.19
CA SER A 201 -18.69 -10.84 -25.27
C SER A 201 -19.51 -11.31 -24.06
N ASP A 202 -18.93 -12.02 -23.08
CA ASP A 202 -19.68 -12.61 -21.96
C ASP A 202 -19.33 -12.07 -20.56
N THR A 203 -18.58 -10.96 -20.44
CA THR A 203 -18.46 -10.23 -19.18
C THR A 203 -19.38 -9.01 -19.24
N GLU A 204 -20.42 -9.01 -18.40
CA GLU A 204 -21.28 -7.85 -18.11
C GLU A 204 -20.53 -6.66 -17.45
N ASP A 205 -19.23 -6.53 -17.67
CA ASP A 205 -18.40 -5.40 -17.31
C ASP A 205 -17.90 -4.65 -18.57
N ALA A 206 -18.82 -4.43 -19.52
CA ALA A 206 -18.56 -3.48 -20.59
C ALA A 206 -18.36 -2.07 -19.97
N PRO A 207 -17.33 -1.29 -20.41
CA PRO A 207 -17.23 0.08 -20.00
C PRO A 207 -18.57 0.78 -20.28
N GLN A 208 -19.15 1.40 -19.24
CA GLN A 208 -20.36 2.21 -19.42
C GLN A 208 -19.95 3.46 -20.19
N THR A 209 -19.84 3.36 -21.49
CA THR A 209 -20.08 4.51 -22.34
C THR A 209 -21.60 4.71 -22.31
N ASP A 210 -22.05 5.83 -21.82
CA ASP A 210 -23.40 6.26 -22.09
C ASP A 210 -23.60 6.25 -23.62
N ALA A 211 -24.78 5.93 -24.07
CA ALA A 211 -25.14 5.62 -25.45
C ALA A 211 -24.92 6.76 -26.48
N ALA A 212 -24.07 7.74 -26.16
CA ALA A 212 -23.78 8.94 -26.96
C ALA A 212 -22.30 9.19 -27.23
N GLY A 213 -21.36 8.33 -26.76
CA GLY A 213 -19.92 8.62 -26.91
C GLY A 213 -19.46 9.85 -26.12
N GLU A 214 -20.20 10.23 -25.07
CA GLU A 214 -19.87 11.34 -24.18
C GLU A 214 -18.70 10.92 -23.28
N LYS A 215 -17.66 11.76 -23.21
CA LYS A 215 -16.49 11.54 -22.34
C LYS A 215 -16.96 11.48 -20.88
N ILE A 216 -16.51 10.48 -20.15
CA ILE A 216 -16.78 10.38 -18.71
C ILE A 216 -16.22 11.61 -18.01
N THR A 217 -17.07 12.34 -17.28
CA THR A 217 -16.65 13.45 -16.44
C THR A 217 -16.93 13.12 -14.98
N LEU A 218 -15.86 13.12 -14.17
CA LEU A 218 -15.95 12.91 -12.72
C LEU A 218 -15.91 14.26 -12.01
N SER A 219 -16.88 14.51 -11.14
CA SER A 219 -16.89 15.69 -10.26
C SER A 219 -17.05 15.23 -8.83
N LEU A 220 -15.96 15.26 -8.05
CA LEU A 220 -15.85 14.66 -6.72
C LEU A 220 -15.34 15.66 -5.70
N ARG A 221 -15.68 15.44 -4.44
CA ARG A 221 -15.17 16.19 -3.29
C ARG A 221 -14.34 15.28 -2.40
N LEU A 222 -13.13 15.75 -2.04
CA LEU A 222 -12.26 15.10 -1.08
C LEU A 222 -12.44 15.78 0.28
N LEU A 223 -13.12 15.12 1.19
CA LEU A 223 -13.33 15.57 2.56
C LEU A 223 -12.04 15.39 3.37
N VAL A 224 -11.57 16.44 4.05
CA VAL A 224 -10.38 16.41 4.88
C VAL A 224 -10.58 17.20 6.18
N ASN A 225 -9.94 16.73 7.27
CA ASN A 225 -9.91 17.46 8.54
C ASN A 225 -8.95 18.65 8.46
N SER A 226 -9.48 19.88 8.58
CA SER A 226 -8.73 21.14 8.52
C SER A 226 -7.86 21.42 9.75
N ASP A 227 -8.12 20.77 10.89
CA ASP A 227 -7.31 20.95 12.11
C ASP A 227 -5.89 20.35 11.94
N ASN A 228 -5.69 19.59 10.88
CA ASN A 228 -4.39 19.03 10.52
C ASN A 228 -3.91 19.63 9.19
N ALA A 229 -3.10 20.70 9.26
CA ALA A 229 -2.58 21.41 8.10
C ALA A 229 -1.80 20.50 7.14
N PHE A 230 -1.12 19.50 7.68
CA PHE A 230 -0.43 18.48 6.88
C PHE A 230 -1.41 17.69 5.99
N LYS A 231 -2.54 17.23 6.55
CA LYS A 231 -3.56 16.49 5.78
C LYS A 231 -4.21 17.36 4.71
N VAL A 232 -4.40 18.64 4.99
CA VAL A 232 -4.92 19.59 3.99
C VAL A 232 -3.95 19.72 2.83
N ALA A 233 -2.66 19.97 3.10
CA ALA A 233 -1.65 20.08 2.05
C ALA A 233 -1.50 18.77 1.24
N ALA A 234 -1.57 17.62 1.91
CA ALA A 234 -1.58 16.33 1.24
C ALA A 234 -2.82 16.15 0.35
N ALA A 235 -4.01 16.53 0.84
CA ALA A 235 -5.25 16.46 0.08
C ALA A 235 -5.23 17.38 -1.16
N GLU A 236 -4.66 18.59 -1.04
CA GLU A 236 -4.47 19.51 -2.16
C GLU A 236 -3.55 18.93 -3.24
N GLN A 237 -2.45 18.28 -2.83
CA GLN A 237 -1.53 17.62 -3.77
C GLN A 237 -2.20 16.41 -4.46
N LEU A 238 -2.98 15.61 -3.74
CA LEU A 238 -3.75 14.50 -4.32
C LEU A 238 -4.80 15.01 -5.29
N ALA A 239 -5.54 16.08 -4.94
CA ALA A 239 -6.51 16.69 -5.83
C ALA A 239 -5.84 17.23 -7.11
N ALA A 240 -4.66 17.84 -7.00
CA ALA A 240 -3.89 18.28 -8.16
C ALA A 240 -3.49 17.12 -9.08
N SER A 241 -3.12 15.95 -8.51
CA SER A 241 -2.80 14.74 -9.29
C SER A 241 -4.03 14.24 -10.07
N TRP A 242 -5.21 14.19 -9.44
CA TRP A 242 -6.44 13.79 -10.12
C TRP A 242 -6.87 14.78 -11.18
N ASN A 243 -6.76 16.08 -10.91
CA ASN A 243 -7.13 17.15 -11.84
C ASN A 243 -6.19 17.23 -13.06
N ALA A 244 -5.07 16.52 -13.07
CA ALA A 244 -4.22 16.34 -14.23
C ALA A 244 -4.80 15.33 -15.25
N VAL A 245 -5.77 14.51 -14.86
CA VAL A 245 -6.45 13.57 -15.74
C VAL A 245 -7.62 14.28 -16.42
N GLU A 246 -7.68 14.25 -17.76
CA GLU A 246 -8.78 14.86 -18.51
C GLU A 246 -10.13 14.26 -18.10
N GLY A 247 -11.12 15.10 -17.88
CA GLY A 247 -12.45 14.71 -17.45
C GLY A 247 -12.59 14.49 -15.92
N VAL A 248 -11.53 14.64 -15.13
CA VAL A 248 -11.57 14.48 -13.67
C VAL A 248 -11.47 15.85 -12.99
N SER A 249 -12.42 16.15 -12.11
CA SER A 249 -12.42 17.34 -11.26
C SER A 249 -12.62 16.93 -9.80
N VAL A 250 -11.59 17.12 -8.98
CA VAL A 250 -11.66 16.87 -7.53
C VAL A 250 -11.40 18.16 -6.79
N THR A 251 -12.30 18.52 -5.88
CA THR A 251 -12.18 19.69 -5.00
C THR A 251 -11.94 19.24 -3.56
N VAL A 252 -11.05 19.95 -2.86
CA VAL A 252 -10.80 19.70 -1.44
C VAL A 252 -11.86 20.40 -0.61
N ASP A 253 -12.48 19.64 0.29
CA ASP A 253 -13.50 20.11 1.23
C ASP A 253 -12.95 19.98 2.66
N ALA A 254 -12.27 21.04 3.10
CA ALA A 254 -11.59 21.09 4.39
C ALA A 254 -12.54 21.61 5.47
N VAL A 255 -12.84 20.76 6.46
CA VAL A 255 -13.75 21.08 7.57
C VAL A 255 -13.07 20.73 8.91
N ASP A 256 -13.57 21.29 10.02
CA ASP A 256 -13.10 20.96 11.35
C ASP A 256 -13.34 19.47 11.70
N TYR A 257 -12.64 18.96 12.73
CA TYR A 257 -12.68 17.55 13.11
C TYR A 257 -14.08 17.06 13.48
N GLU A 258 -14.89 17.89 14.14
CA GLU A 258 -16.26 17.51 14.54
C GLU A 258 -17.15 17.33 13.31
N THR A 259 -17.14 18.29 12.41
CA THR A 259 -17.84 18.24 11.11
C THR A 259 -17.33 17.07 10.25
N PHE A 260 -16.02 16.87 10.18
CA PHE A 260 -15.40 15.76 9.44
C PHE A 260 -15.92 14.42 9.93
N THR A 261 -15.88 14.17 11.24
CA THR A 261 -16.32 12.90 11.82
C THR A 261 -17.82 12.68 11.71
N ALA A 262 -18.63 13.72 11.81
CA ALA A 262 -20.07 13.65 11.60
C ALA A 262 -20.39 13.24 10.15
N ARG A 263 -19.81 13.93 9.18
CA ARG A 263 -20.05 13.68 7.75
C ARG A 263 -19.59 12.29 7.31
N ILE A 264 -18.47 11.79 7.83
CA ILE A 264 -18.01 10.42 7.55
C ILE A 264 -19.04 9.40 8.05
N ARG A 265 -19.56 9.56 9.28
CA ARG A 265 -20.56 8.65 9.85
C ARG A 265 -21.88 8.68 9.13
N GLU A 266 -22.26 9.83 8.59
CA GLU A 266 -23.49 10.02 7.81
C GLU A 266 -23.35 9.58 6.35
N GLY A 267 -22.13 9.24 5.89
CA GLY A 267 -21.85 8.95 4.48
C GLY A 267 -21.95 10.17 3.57
N SER A 268 -21.83 11.39 4.14
CA SER A 268 -21.94 12.67 3.41
C SER A 268 -20.59 13.11 2.83
N PHE A 269 -20.04 12.31 1.93
CA PHE A 269 -18.78 12.55 1.23
C PHE A 269 -18.76 11.77 -0.09
N ASP A 270 -17.88 12.13 -1.02
CA ASP A 270 -17.53 11.30 -2.17
C ASP A 270 -16.25 10.52 -1.85
N LEU A 271 -15.20 11.24 -1.47
CA LEU A 271 -13.92 10.72 -1.00
C LEU A 271 -13.59 11.35 0.35
N TYR A 272 -12.82 10.67 1.21
CA TYR A 272 -12.26 11.27 2.41
C TYR A 272 -10.81 10.85 2.66
N TYR A 273 -10.01 11.76 3.21
CA TYR A 273 -8.64 11.43 3.64
C TYR A 273 -8.67 10.78 5.02
N GLY A 274 -8.40 9.49 5.06
CA GLY A 274 -8.37 8.67 6.27
C GLY A 274 -6.95 8.34 6.72
N GLU A 275 -6.83 8.15 8.03
CA GLU A 275 -5.65 7.58 8.67
C GLU A 275 -6.12 6.59 9.72
N THR A 276 -5.52 5.43 9.75
CA THR A 276 -5.80 4.43 10.75
C THR A 276 -4.56 3.65 11.13
N ARG A 277 -4.52 3.21 12.36
CA ARG A 277 -3.50 2.29 12.84
C ARG A 277 -4.08 0.88 12.82
N LEU A 278 -3.58 0.05 11.92
CA LEU A 278 -3.98 -1.35 11.82
C LEU A 278 -3.44 -2.14 13.04
N THR A 279 -4.01 -3.29 13.29
CA THR A 279 -3.48 -4.24 14.27
C THR A 279 -2.13 -4.81 13.80
N PRO A 280 -1.30 -5.39 14.69
CA PRO A 280 0.01 -5.93 14.31
C PRO A 280 -0.01 -7.01 13.23
N ASP A 281 -1.13 -7.71 13.09
CA ASP A 281 -1.39 -8.69 12.03
C ASP A 281 -1.96 -8.07 10.74
N PHE A 282 -2.04 -6.72 10.68
CA PHE A 282 -2.59 -5.96 9.54
C PHE A 282 -4.01 -6.42 9.17
N ASP A 283 -4.88 -6.54 10.17
CA ASP A 283 -6.28 -6.92 9.98
C ASP A 283 -7.07 -5.84 9.22
N LEU A 284 -7.56 -6.17 8.04
CA LEU A 284 -8.30 -5.28 7.16
C LEU A 284 -9.83 -5.42 7.31
N ARG A 285 -10.33 -6.31 8.18
CA ARG A 285 -11.77 -6.48 8.39
C ARG A 285 -12.49 -5.18 8.73
N PRO A 286 -11.95 -4.29 9.58
CA PRO A 286 -12.60 -3.02 9.84
C PRO A 286 -12.90 -2.17 8.60
N LEU A 287 -12.10 -2.31 7.54
CA LEU A 287 -12.20 -1.55 6.30
C LEU A 287 -12.96 -2.29 5.19
N LEU A 288 -12.89 -3.64 5.15
CA LEU A 288 -13.33 -4.44 4.01
C LEU A 288 -14.56 -5.30 4.26
N THR A 289 -15.02 -5.46 5.51
CA THR A 289 -16.23 -6.27 5.77
C THR A 289 -17.46 -5.40 5.91
N GLN A 290 -18.61 -5.98 5.57
CA GLN A 290 -19.90 -5.33 5.79
C GLN A 290 -20.07 -4.97 7.29
N GLY A 291 -20.36 -3.71 7.58
CA GLY A 291 -20.47 -3.22 8.95
C GLY A 291 -19.15 -3.09 9.71
N GLY A 292 -18.02 -3.21 9.04
CA GLY A 292 -16.70 -2.93 9.61
C GLY A 292 -16.60 -1.52 10.17
N SER A 293 -15.94 -1.35 11.31
CA SER A 293 -15.93 -0.10 12.08
C SER A 293 -15.29 1.09 11.36
N LEU A 294 -14.53 0.85 10.31
CA LEU A 294 -13.89 1.86 9.45
C LEU A 294 -14.42 1.83 8.01
N ASN A 295 -15.40 0.97 7.73
CA ASN A 295 -16.03 0.87 6.41
C ASN A 295 -17.16 1.92 6.27
N PHE A 296 -16.81 3.19 6.39
CA PHE A 296 -17.76 4.29 6.29
C PHE A 296 -18.31 4.47 4.87
N GLY A 297 -17.57 4.00 3.87
CA GLY A 297 -17.97 4.07 2.46
C GLY A 297 -18.99 3.01 2.03
N GLY A 298 -19.31 2.05 2.91
CA GLY A 298 -20.31 1.02 2.65
C GLY A 298 -19.88 -0.04 1.63
N TYR A 299 -18.58 -0.28 1.49
CA TYR A 299 -18.07 -1.37 0.66
C TYR A 299 -18.61 -2.72 1.14
N HIS A 300 -19.09 -3.52 0.20
CA HIS A 300 -19.57 -4.87 0.47
C HIS A 300 -19.30 -5.79 -0.72
N ASP A 301 -18.53 -6.85 -0.48
CA ASP A 301 -18.24 -7.89 -1.45
C ASP A 301 -17.99 -9.20 -0.69
N PRO A 302 -18.88 -10.20 -0.81
CA PRO A 302 -18.74 -11.51 -0.14
C PRO A 302 -17.49 -12.26 -0.55
N ASP A 303 -17.02 -12.12 -1.80
CA ASP A 303 -15.82 -12.79 -2.30
C ASP A 303 -14.57 -12.17 -1.67
N MET A 304 -14.53 -10.84 -1.51
CA MET A 304 -13.47 -10.15 -0.78
C MET A 304 -13.44 -10.57 0.70
N GLU A 305 -14.59 -10.71 1.35
CA GLU A 305 -14.67 -11.17 2.74
C GLU A 305 -14.16 -12.62 2.89
N SER A 306 -14.49 -13.49 1.93
CA SER A 306 -14.00 -14.87 1.86
C SER A 306 -12.49 -14.92 1.67
N THR A 307 -11.97 -14.15 0.71
CA THR A 307 -10.53 -14.05 0.42
C THR A 307 -9.76 -13.50 1.64
N LEU A 308 -10.30 -12.50 2.32
CA LEU A 308 -9.72 -11.94 3.55
C LEU A 308 -9.65 -13.00 4.66
N ALA A 309 -10.70 -13.80 4.83
CA ALA A 309 -10.73 -14.87 5.82
C ALA A 309 -9.69 -15.96 5.49
N ALA A 310 -9.54 -16.32 4.20
CA ALA A 310 -8.54 -17.28 3.74
C ALA A 310 -7.11 -16.76 3.97
N ALA A 311 -6.82 -15.50 3.62
CA ALA A 311 -5.52 -14.86 3.84
C ALA A 311 -5.12 -14.85 5.33
N ARG A 312 -6.07 -14.57 6.22
CA ARG A 312 -5.82 -14.60 7.67
C ARG A 312 -5.50 -16.01 8.18
N LYS A 313 -6.13 -17.02 7.62
CA LYS A 313 -5.90 -18.43 8.01
C LYS A 313 -4.58 -18.97 7.50
N SER A 314 -4.20 -18.65 6.27
CA SER A 314 -2.97 -19.14 5.62
C SER A 314 -1.74 -18.31 5.96
N GLY A 315 -1.90 -17.00 6.24
CA GLY A 315 -0.84 -16.01 6.29
C GLY A 315 -0.41 -15.49 4.91
N ASP A 316 -0.87 -16.10 3.82
CA ASP A 316 -0.63 -15.65 2.44
C ASP A 316 -1.68 -14.61 2.03
N ARG A 317 -1.21 -13.44 1.60
CA ARG A 317 -2.04 -12.31 1.20
C ARG A 317 -2.07 -12.07 -0.30
N SER A 318 -1.44 -12.91 -1.09
CA SER A 318 -1.30 -12.70 -2.54
C SER A 318 -2.64 -12.59 -3.25
N ALA A 319 -3.57 -13.53 -2.99
CA ALA A 319 -4.91 -13.50 -3.55
C ALA A 319 -5.72 -12.27 -3.09
N LEU A 320 -5.60 -11.90 -1.79
CA LEU A 320 -6.25 -10.72 -1.25
C LEU A 320 -5.75 -9.44 -1.93
N CYS A 321 -4.43 -9.30 -2.10
CA CYS A 321 -3.85 -8.13 -2.75
C CYS A 321 -4.23 -8.05 -4.23
N LYS A 322 -4.32 -9.18 -4.93
CA LYS A 322 -4.77 -9.22 -6.32
C LYS A 322 -6.22 -8.73 -6.42
N GLN A 323 -7.15 -9.32 -5.69
CA GLN A 323 -8.56 -8.91 -5.70
C GLN A 323 -8.73 -7.47 -5.23
N PHE A 324 -7.95 -7.02 -4.24
CA PHE A 324 -7.95 -5.64 -3.79
C PHE A 324 -7.53 -4.67 -4.91
N ALA A 325 -6.47 -4.99 -5.66
CA ALA A 325 -5.99 -4.18 -6.78
C ALA A 325 -7.02 -4.09 -7.91
N GLU A 326 -7.75 -5.17 -8.18
CA GLU A 326 -8.82 -5.22 -9.18
C GLU A 326 -10.04 -4.39 -8.76
N GLN A 327 -10.45 -4.46 -7.50
CA GLN A 327 -11.68 -3.80 -7.04
C GLN A 327 -11.45 -2.41 -6.43
N MET A 328 -10.26 -2.14 -5.90
CA MET A 328 -9.87 -0.89 -5.26
C MET A 328 -10.94 -0.33 -4.29
N PRO A 329 -11.29 -1.04 -3.21
CA PRO A 329 -12.35 -0.65 -2.30
C PRO A 329 -12.07 0.64 -1.53
N PHE A 330 -10.82 0.98 -1.33
CA PHE A 330 -10.27 2.26 -0.89
C PHE A 330 -8.89 2.44 -1.52
N ILE A 331 -8.34 3.64 -1.52
CA ILE A 331 -7.06 3.90 -2.18
C ILE A 331 -5.97 4.07 -1.11
N PRO A 332 -5.06 3.09 -0.94
CA PRO A 332 -3.91 3.23 -0.06
C PRO A 332 -2.99 4.34 -0.56
N ILE A 333 -2.42 5.11 0.36
CA ILE A 333 -1.50 6.22 0.05
C ILE A 333 -0.10 5.90 0.54
N ALA A 334 0.04 5.64 1.84
CA ALA A 334 1.33 5.41 2.47
C ALA A 334 1.18 4.68 3.81
N PHE A 335 2.25 4.02 4.23
CA PHE A 335 2.43 3.61 5.61
C PHE A 335 3.48 4.52 6.27
N GLU A 336 3.17 5.03 7.46
CA GLU A 336 4.16 5.78 8.23
C GLU A 336 5.36 4.89 8.57
N ARG A 337 6.54 5.50 8.69
CA ARG A 337 7.71 4.89 9.32
C ARG A 337 7.70 5.22 10.80
N GLU A 338 8.08 4.27 11.60
CA GLU A 338 8.35 4.51 13.01
C GLU A 338 9.84 4.34 13.28
N GLN A 339 10.36 5.22 14.10
CA GLN A 339 11.75 5.19 14.53
C GLN A 339 11.80 4.96 16.03
N VAL A 340 12.74 4.13 16.46
CA VAL A 340 13.11 3.99 17.84
C VAL A 340 14.54 4.52 17.98
N ILE A 341 14.68 5.56 18.79
CA ILE A 341 15.95 6.20 19.06
C ILE A 341 16.43 5.72 20.43
N ILE A 342 17.63 5.19 20.48
CA ILE A 342 18.28 4.70 21.70
C ILE A 342 19.69 5.27 21.83
N ARG A 343 20.12 5.56 23.05
CA ARG A 343 21.52 5.94 23.32
C ARG A 343 22.44 4.78 22.98
N LYS A 344 23.53 5.06 22.26
CA LYS A 344 24.57 4.06 21.91
C LYS A 344 25.11 3.40 23.16
N ASN A 345 25.51 2.15 23.01
CA ASN A 345 26.14 1.38 24.06
C ASN A 345 25.33 1.31 25.37
N LEU A 346 24.00 1.33 25.26
CA LEU A 346 23.12 1.18 26.41
C LEU A 346 22.67 -0.27 26.60
N ILE A 347 22.16 -0.86 25.53
CA ILE A 347 21.54 -2.20 25.55
C ILE A 347 22.09 -3.02 24.40
N ASN A 348 22.62 -4.20 24.69
CA ASN A 348 22.87 -5.24 23.68
C ASN A 348 21.59 -6.05 23.44
N GLY A 349 21.38 -6.48 22.21
CA GLY A 349 20.23 -7.29 21.81
C GLY A 349 18.93 -6.49 21.66
N PHE A 350 19.03 -5.14 21.64
CA PHE A 350 17.87 -4.28 21.38
C PHE A 350 17.47 -4.37 19.90
N SER A 351 16.32 -4.98 19.65
CA SER A 351 15.75 -5.16 18.28
C SER A 351 14.24 -4.99 18.33
N PRO A 352 13.75 -3.74 18.28
CA PRO A 352 12.31 -3.47 18.39
C PRO A 352 11.56 -4.03 17.19
N ALA A 353 10.34 -4.52 17.44
CA ALA A 353 9.40 -4.97 16.41
C ALA A 353 8.40 -3.86 16.07
N PRO A 354 7.72 -3.92 14.91
CA PRO A 354 6.73 -2.92 14.48
C PRO A 354 5.63 -2.63 15.49
N TYR A 355 5.31 -3.61 16.33
CA TYR A 355 4.22 -3.54 17.32
C TYR A 355 4.72 -3.41 18.77
N SER A 356 6.03 -3.57 19.02
CA SER A 356 6.57 -3.53 20.39
C SER A 356 8.02 -3.09 20.42
N VAL A 357 8.29 -2.02 21.13
CA VAL A 357 9.67 -1.61 21.48
C VAL A 357 10.34 -2.65 22.38
N PHE A 358 9.56 -3.42 23.11
CA PHE A 358 10.03 -4.42 24.08
C PHE A 358 10.23 -5.82 23.49
N PHE A 359 10.09 -5.97 22.17
CA PHE A 359 10.30 -7.27 21.52
C PHE A 359 11.70 -7.79 21.79
N GLY A 360 11.80 -9.06 22.24
CA GLY A 360 13.09 -9.67 22.55
C GLY A 360 13.74 -9.18 23.86
N GLN A 361 12.98 -8.47 24.73
CA GLN A 361 13.51 -7.92 25.99
C GLN A 361 14.13 -8.97 26.92
N GLU A 362 13.75 -10.21 26.80
CA GLU A 362 14.32 -11.34 27.54
C GLU A 362 15.81 -11.56 27.24
N ASN A 363 16.29 -11.07 26.08
CA ASN A 363 17.67 -11.17 25.62
C ASN A 363 18.47 -9.89 25.86
N TRP A 364 17.83 -8.82 26.39
CA TRP A 364 18.51 -7.54 26.57
C TRP A 364 19.52 -7.62 27.69
N THR A 365 20.74 -7.17 27.41
CA THR A 365 21.79 -7.04 28.40
C THR A 365 22.33 -5.61 28.43
N ARG A 366 22.63 -5.13 29.63
CA ARG A 366 23.25 -3.80 29.78
C ARG A 366 24.71 -3.85 29.28
N VAL A 367 25.07 -2.87 28.49
CA VAL A 367 26.46 -2.64 28.12
C VAL A 367 27.15 -1.95 29.31
N TYR A 368 28.17 -2.58 29.86
CA TYR A 368 29.04 -1.95 30.85
C TYR A 368 30.23 -1.34 30.11
N ALA A 369 30.55 -0.08 30.39
CA ALA A 369 31.83 0.48 29.96
C ALA A 369 32.93 -0.43 30.51
N ALA A 370 33.83 -0.88 29.65
CA ALA A 370 35.03 -1.57 30.12
C ALA A 370 35.71 -0.60 31.10
N GLU A 371 35.94 -1.04 32.33
CA GLU A 371 36.77 -0.29 33.26
C GLU A 371 38.11 -0.07 32.58
N SER A 372 38.46 1.20 32.34
CA SER A 372 39.79 1.54 31.87
C SER A 372 40.77 1.12 32.96
N GLY A 373 41.31 -0.05 32.81
CA GLY A 373 42.37 -0.56 33.70
C GLY A 373 43.60 0.32 33.59
N SER A 374 43.76 1.23 34.53
CA SER A 374 45.01 1.91 34.85
C SER A 374 45.31 1.71 36.31
N ASP A 375 45.71 0.54 36.67
CA ASP A 375 46.59 0.31 37.84
C ASP A 375 47.64 -0.68 37.46
N ALA A 376 48.58 -0.18 36.63
CA ALA A 376 49.91 -0.76 36.58
C ALA A 376 50.63 -0.30 37.86
N GLN A 377 50.44 -1.10 38.91
CA GLN A 377 51.22 -1.01 40.10
C GLN A 377 52.66 -1.40 39.72
N THR A 378 53.50 -0.40 39.59
CA THR A 378 54.95 -0.59 39.56
C THR A 378 55.38 -0.96 40.99
N ASP A 379 55.53 -2.22 41.26
CA ASP A 379 56.32 -2.75 42.36
C ASP A 379 57.79 -2.52 42.02
N GLU A 380 58.33 -1.41 42.47
CA GLU A 380 59.79 -1.17 42.50
C GLU A 380 60.34 -1.73 43.81
N ALA A 381 60.95 -2.89 43.70
CA ALA A 381 61.75 -3.47 44.75
C ALA A 381 62.90 -2.55 45.09
N ALA A 382 63.03 -2.10 46.35
CA ALA A 382 64.22 -1.56 46.92
C ALA A 382 64.66 -2.42 48.11
N GLN A 383 65.89 -2.78 48.04
CA GLN A 383 66.71 -3.52 49.00
C GLN A 383 66.67 -2.97 50.43
#